data_aa31835bd9361b4657ff16900ab85e83
#
_entry.id   aa31835bd9361b4657ff16900ab85e83
#
_cell.length_a   1.000
_cell.length_b   1.000
_cell.length_c   1.000
_cell.angle_alpha   90.00
_cell.angle_beta   90.00
_cell.angle_gamma   90.00
#
_symmetry.space_group_name_H-M   'P 1'
#
loop_
_entity.id
_entity.type
_entity.pdbx_description
1 polymer ?
#
loop_
_entity_poly.entity_id
_entity_poly.type
_entity_poly.pdbx_seq_one_letter_code
_entity_poly.pdbx_strand_id
1 'polypeptide(L)'
;MILAKFCDLIKDCQDFLTLEQKLMCLVAAEACRQYAKILEAIDAELVKELKRRENVEILRRDRRTVLTMFGTLTFTRYLVRKPGEKAYYPLDRHLGLVPYQRYSPLLLYSVAKVASGSAYRATAEAVNTLTPVSISAQLVGKMVKTVGTKYAQYEEMQAEQTETDPQPQAAPEYLYVEGDGVMLQEQHTKERQMEMHRFQAATGVEQIGKRRILTGLHVVAGLDRKQAMERMRAYLEKHYDLSKCIVLSNSDGGSGYTKEVFEELTEGCKENHYFRDRYHVNEKIRQRLSFLEKKKLVSELQRSVWRHDWEKVEACLDTAEGEAKNTEDVENVAKLRAYLKRSWDDITPLWLRPGLKEGLKGIGTCESNHRIYTYRMKSHGRCWSRAGGLAMIKVITGLKNGDLERAMVSKLEGFRSRPGKDFSKAVKMALKKVPFLEHEGVHHGRIANYGPSSSPMGRLAQSLCW
;
A
#
# COMPACT_ATOMS: atom_id res chain seq x y z
N MET A 1 -24.64 -10.45 32.21
CA MET A 1 -24.69 -8.99 31.90
C MET A 1 -24.89 -8.70 30.41
N ILE A 2 -24.04 -9.21 29.47
CA ILE A 2 -24.21 -8.94 28.02
C ILE A 2 -25.49 -9.61 27.46
N LEU A 3 -25.78 -10.86 27.85
CA LEU A 3 -26.97 -11.60 27.45
C LEU A 3 -28.27 -10.91 27.91
N ALA A 4 -28.32 -10.36 29.14
CA ALA A 4 -29.46 -9.61 29.61
C ALA A 4 -29.72 -8.37 28.73
N LYS A 5 -28.70 -7.62 28.39
CA LYS A 5 -28.79 -6.48 27.44
C LYS A 5 -29.25 -6.90 26.04
N PHE A 6 -28.87 -8.11 25.58
CA PHE A 6 -29.39 -8.65 24.32
C PHE A 6 -30.89 -8.96 24.40
N CYS A 7 -31.31 -9.58 25.49
CA CYS A 7 -32.75 -9.84 25.72
C CYS A 7 -33.57 -8.54 25.75
N ASP A 8 -33.05 -7.51 26.41
CA ASP A 8 -33.74 -6.21 26.47
C ASP A 8 -33.80 -5.56 25.08
N LEU A 9 -32.68 -5.60 24.30
CA LEU A 9 -32.65 -5.10 22.91
C LEU A 9 -33.69 -5.81 22.03
N ILE A 10 -33.83 -7.14 22.17
CA ILE A 10 -34.83 -7.90 21.38
C ILE A 10 -36.25 -7.46 21.69
N LYS A 11 -36.54 -7.17 22.96
CA LYS A 11 -37.87 -6.69 23.39
C LYS A 11 -38.18 -5.29 22.85
N ASP A 12 -37.17 -4.43 22.76
CA ASP A 12 -37.31 -3.02 22.41
C ASP A 12 -37.21 -2.73 20.91
N CYS A 13 -36.91 -3.72 20.07
CA CYS A 13 -36.75 -3.54 18.62
C CYS A 13 -37.97 -4.06 17.86
N GLN A 14 -38.49 -3.23 16.96
CA GLN A 14 -39.64 -3.57 16.12
C GLN A 14 -39.28 -4.30 14.84
N ASP A 15 -38.02 -4.21 14.40
CA ASP A 15 -37.54 -4.80 13.16
C ASP A 15 -36.09 -5.35 13.31
N PHE A 16 -35.73 -6.28 12.42
CA PHE A 16 -34.45 -6.97 12.46
C PHE A 16 -33.26 -6.07 12.10
N LEU A 17 -33.42 -5.10 11.18
CA LEU A 17 -32.38 -4.16 10.79
C LEU A 17 -31.92 -3.31 11.98
N THR A 18 -32.90 -2.72 12.70
CA THR A 18 -32.63 -1.92 13.89
C THR A 18 -31.99 -2.76 15.00
N LEU A 19 -32.47 -4.00 15.19
CA LEU A 19 -31.92 -4.93 16.16
C LEU A 19 -30.45 -5.22 15.87
N GLU A 20 -30.10 -5.57 14.61
CA GLU A 20 -28.74 -5.90 14.21
C GLU A 20 -27.78 -4.71 14.38
N GLN A 21 -28.22 -3.50 14.01
CA GLN A 21 -27.43 -2.26 14.21
C GLN A 21 -27.16 -1.99 15.69
N LYS A 22 -28.16 -2.07 16.54
CA LYS A 22 -28.02 -1.88 18.00
C LYS A 22 -27.16 -2.96 18.63
N LEU A 23 -27.31 -4.21 18.19
CA LEU A 23 -26.49 -5.33 18.63
C LEU A 23 -25.02 -5.13 18.28
N MET A 24 -24.70 -4.72 17.06
CA MET A 24 -23.34 -4.40 16.62
C MET A 24 -22.71 -3.32 17.53
N CYS A 25 -23.44 -2.24 17.82
CA CYS A 25 -22.97 -1.18 18.70
C CYS A 25 -22.74 -1.67 20.14
N LEU A 26 -23.66 -2.50 20.68
CA LEU A 26 -23.52 -3.06 22.01
C LEU A 26 -22.30 -3.99 22.14
N VAL A 27 -22.11 -4.90 21.18
CA VAL A 27 -20.96 -5.81 21.15
C VAL A 27 -19.64 -5.02 21.05
N ALA A 28 -19.60 -4.01 20.19
CA ALA A 28 -18.43 -3.16 20.03
C ALA A 28 -18.09 -2.37 21.31
N ALA A 29 -19.08 -1.81 21.97
CA ALA A 29 -18.89 -1.10 23.24
C ALA A 29 -18.40 -2.04 24.36
N GLU A 30 -18.94 -3.26 24.43
CA GLU A 30 -18.49 -4.28 25.39
C GLU A 30 -17.06 -4.73 25.07
N ALA A 31 -16.74 -4.97 23.78
CA ALA A 31 -15.38 -5.30 23.35
C ALA A 31 -14.38 -4.20 23.76
N CYS A 32 -14.68 -2.92 23.55
CA CYS A 32 -13.84 -1.81 24.00
C CYS A 32 -13.66 -1.81 25.53
N ARG A 33 -14.72 -2.08 26.30
CA ARG A 33 -14.64 -2.13 27.75
C ARG A 33 -13.74 -3.26 28.25
N GLN A 34 -13.91 -4.46 27.71
CA GLN A 34 -13.06 -5.60 28.07
C GLN A 34 -11.61 -5.39 27.61
N TYR A 35 -11.42 -4.83 26.42
CA TYR A 35 -10.09 -4.50 25.91
C TYR A 35 -9.36 -3.50 26.82
N ALA A 36 -10.05 -2.45 27.31
CA ALA A 36 -9.48 -1.51 28.25
C ALA A 36 -9.02 -2.20 29.55
N LYS A 37 -9.86 -3.06 30.14
CA LYS A 37 -9.51 -3.82 31.35
C LYS A 37 -8.27 -4.72 31.13
N ILE A 38 -8.20 -5.38 29.98
CA ILE A 38 -7.04 -6.22 29.58
C ILE A 38 -5.78 -5.37 29.50
N LEU A 39 -5.82 -4.21 28.85
CA LEU A 39 -4.67 -3.32 28.72
C LEU A 39 -4.19 -2.79 30.08
N GLU A 40 -5.13 -2.41 30.95
CA GLU A 40 -4.80 -1.97 32.32
C GLU A 40 -4.17 -3.08 33.17
N ALA A 41 -4.62 -4.32 33.00
CA ALA A 41 -4.03 -5.47 33.66
C ALA A 41 -2.58 -5.75 33.13
N ILE A 42 -2.38 -5.68 31.83
CA ILE A 42 -1.06 -5.81 31.19
C ILE A 42 -0.13 -4.72 31.70
N ASP A 43 -0.58 -3.46 31.75
CA ASP A 43 0.23 -2.35 32.24
C ASP A 43 0.68 -2.55 33.69
N ALA A 44 -0.24 -2.99 34.55
CA ALA A 44 0.08 -3.29 35.96
C ALA A 44 1.16 -4.37 36.11
N GLU A 45 1.10 -5.44 35.32
CA GLU A 45 2.12 -6.51 35.36
C GLU A 45 3.45 -6.04 34.75
N LEU A 46 3.43 -5.25 33.66
CA LEU A 46 4.63 -4.64 33.10
C LEU A 46 5.37 -3.77 34.13
N VAL A 47 4.64 -2.90 34.80
CA VAL A 47 5.20 -2.00 35.82
C VAL A 47 5.74 -2.79 37.02
N LYS A 48 5.06 -3.85 37.46
CA LYS A 48 5.51 -4.72 38.52
C LYS A 48 6.81 -5.43 38.15
N GLU A 49 6.95 -5.91 36.93
CA GLU A 49 8.18 -6.53 36.44
C GLU A 49 9.33 -5.52 36.34
N LEU A 50 9.08 -4.32 35.79
CA LEU A 50 10.06 -3.24 35.70
C LEU A 50 10.56 -2.77 37.08
N LYS A 51 9.65 -2.64 38.06
CA LYS A 51 10.06 -2.34 39.44
C LYS A 51 11.03 -3.38 40.02
N ARG A 52 10.77 -4.66 39.76
CA ARG A 52 11.63 -5.74 40.26
C ARG A 52 13.00 -5.77 39.57
N ARG A 53 13.06 -5.49 38.26
CA ARG A 53 14.29 -5.63 37.46
C ARG A 53 15.11 -4.35 37.37
N GLU A 54 14.45 -3.20 37.25
CA GLU A 54 15.06 -1.93 36.85
C GLU A 54 14.86 -0.80 37.87
N ASN A 55 14.24 -1.10 39.02
CA ASN A 55 13.95 -0.12 40.08
C ASN A 55 13.28 1.18 39.59
N VAL A 56 12.26 1.05 38.72
CA VAL A 56 11.51 2.20 38.17
C VAL A 56 10.58 2.82 39.23
N GLU A 57 10.49 4.13 39.21
CA GLU A 57 9.54 4.93 40.00
C GLU A 57 8.24 5.13 39.24
N ILE A 58 7.09 4.94 39.89
CA ILE A 58 5.79 5.32 39.36
C ILE A 58 5.56 6.79 39.67
N LEU A 59 5.40 7.62 38.62
CA LEU A 59 5.12 9.04 38.77
C LEU A 59 3.63 9.32 38.93
N ARG A 60 2.79 8.74 38.04
CA ARG A 60 1.33 8.93 38.04
C ARG A 60 0.64 7.93 37.12
N ARG A 61 -0.70 7.97 37.12
CA ARG A 61 -1.54 7.28 36.14
C ARG A 61 -2.23 8.28 35.24
N ASP A 62 -2.17 8.06 33.92
CA ASP A 62 -2.75 8.93 32.91
C ASP A 62 -3.75 8.18 32.05
N ARG A 63 -4.85 8.85 31.74
CA ARG A 63 -5.88 8.33 30.83
C ARG A 63 -5.42 8.48 29.39
N ARG A 64 -5.65 7.46 28.57
CA ARG A 64 -5.43 7.48 27.13
C ARG A 64 -6.70 7.06 26.38
N THR A 65 -7.00 7.78 25.29
CA THR A 65 -8.11 7.47 24.40
C THR A 65 -7.57 7.23 23.00
N VAL A 66 -7.97 6.11 22.39
CA VAL A 66 -7.59 5.69 21.03
C VAL A 66 -8.85 5.24 20.30
N LEU A 67 -9.09 5.77 19.10
CA LEU A 67 -10.13 5.26 18.22
C LEU A 67 -9.63 3.99 17.54
N THR A 68 -10.36 2.91 17.68
CA THR A 68 -10.05 1.57 17.13
C THR A 68 -11.15 1.15 16.15
N MET A 69 -10.99 0.00 15.50
CA MET A 69 -12.05 -0.59 14.65
C MET A 69 -13.33 -0.95 15.44
N PHE A 70 -13.23 -1.14 16.77
CA PHE A 70 -14.36 -1.43 17.66
C PHE A 70 -15.00 -0.17 18.24
N GLY A 71 -14.49 1.04 17.92
CA GLY A 71 -14.92 2.29 18.50
C GLY A 71 -13.87 2.93 19.41
N THR A 72 -14.31 3.82 20.29
CA THR A 72 -13.45 4.57 21.20
C THR A 72 -13.01 3.72 22.37
N LEU A 73 -11.71 3.40 22.41
CA LEU A 73 -11.06 2.69 23.50
C LEU A 73 -10.43 3.69 24.47
N THR A 74 -10.82 3.66 25.74
CA THR A 74 -10.26 4.52 26.79
C THR A 74 -9.76 3.66 27.93
N PHE A 75 -8.49 3.83 28.31
CA PHE A 75 -7.83 3.08 29.39
C PHE A 75 -6.86 3.98 30.14
N THR A 76 -6.48 3.56 31.36
CA THR A 76 -5.47 4.23 32.17
C THR A 76 -4.15 3.45 32.12
N ARG A 77 -3.02 4.16 32.22
CA ARG A 77 -1.69 3.58 32.20
C ARG A 77 -0.73 4.33 33.10
N TYR A 78 0.29 3.65 33.56
CA TYR A 78 1.31 4.22 34.44
C TYR A 78 2.38 4.96 33.66
N LEU A 79 2.70 6.19 34.11
CA LEU A 79 3.92 6.90 33.74
C LEU A 79 5.00 6.49 34.73
N VAL A 80 6.10 5.94 34.23
CA VAL A 80 7.24 5.51 35.06
C VAL A 80 8.51 6.24 34.65
N ARG A 81 9.47 6.30 35.57
CA ARG A 81 10.81 6.86 35.33
C ARG A 81 11.84 5.92 35.88
N LYS A 82 12.86 5.59 35.12
CA LYS A 82 14.09 4.95 35.59
C LYS A 82 15.07 6.04 36.02
N PRO A 83 15.85 5.84 37.11
CA PRO A 83 16.84 6.82 37.52
C PRO A 83 17.77 7.22 36.36
N GLY A 84 17.92 8.52 36.12
CA GLY A 84 18.72 9.06 35.01
C GLY A 84 18.09 9.09 33.63
N GLU A 85 16.89 8.53 33.46
CA GLU A 85 16.17 8.49 32.17
C GLU A 85 14.93 9.38 32.16
N LYS A 86 14.44 9.68 30.92
CA LYS A 86 13.15 10.38 30.71
C LYS A 86 11.98 9.46 31.07
N ALA A 87 10.94 10.04 31.65
CA ALA A 87 9.71 9.33 31.96
C ALA A 87 9.01 8.77 30.68
N TYR A 88 8.44 7.57 30.79
CA TYR A 88 7.76 6.90 29.68
C TYR A 88 6.59 6.04 30.17
N TYR A 89 5.74 5.61 29.23
CA TYR A 89 4.63 4.70 29.49
C TYR A 89 5.02 3.29 29.02
N PRO A 90 5.19 2.31 29.92
CA PRO A 90 5.57 0.94 29.55
C PRO A 90 4.57 0.29 28.59
N LEU A 91 3.26 0.45 28.84
CA LEU A 91 2.23 -0.08 27.97
C LEU A 91 2.29 0.51 26.55
N ASP A 92 2.51 1.82 26.43
CA ASP A 92 2.62 2.45 25.12
C ASP A 92 3.84 1.91 24.34
N ARG A 93 4.97 1.73 24.99
CA ARG A 93 6.15 1.10 24.39
C ARG A 93 5.86 -0.34 23.99
N HIS A 94 5.22 -1.11 24.85
CA HIS A 94 4.86 -2.50 24.60
C HIS A 94 3.91 -2.66 23.42
N LEU A 95 2.91 -1.77 23.28
CA LEU A 95 1.94 -1.76 22.18
C LEU A 95 2.42 -1.00 20.93
N GLY A 96 3.56 -0.32 21.02
CA GLY A 96 4.06 0.55 19.96
C GLY A 96 3.18 1.76 19.67
N LEU A 97 2.50 2.24 20.66
CA LEU A 97 1.69 3.45 20.55
C LEU A 97 2.57 4.68 20.72
N VAL A 98 2.78 5.42 19.64
CA VAL A 98 3.53 6.69 19.70
C VAL A 98 2.77 7.76 20.49
N PRO A 99 3.49 8.72 21.12
CA PRO A 99 2.87 9.85 21.79
C PRO A 99 1.86 10.56 20.89
N TYR A 100 0.74 10.98 21.47
CA TYR A 100 -0.35 11.71 20.79
C TYR A 100 -1.07 10.95 19.66
N GLN A 101 -0.75 9.70 19.40
CA GLN A 101 -1.49 8.87 18.43
C GLN A 101 -2.91 8.61 18.95
N ARG A 102 -3.91 9.08 18.19
CA ARG A 102 -5.33 8.97 18.52
C ARG A 102 -6.05 7.83 17.83
N TYR A 103 -5.39 7.14 16.89
CA TYR A 103 -5.97 6.10 16.04
C TYR A 103 -5.14 4.83 16.13
N SER A 104 -5.81 3.68 16.20
CA SER A 104 -5.09 2.41 16.19
C SER A 104 -4.41 2.15 14.85
N PRO A 105 -3.28 1.40 14.81
CA PRO A 105 -2.62 1.05 13.56
C PRO A 105 -3.55 0.35 12.56
N LEU A 106 -4.42 -0.56 13.03
CA LEU A 106 -5.38 -1.27 12.19
C LEU A 106 -6.40 -0.32 11.57
N LEU A 107 -6.95 0.62 12.34
CA LEU A 107 -7.90 1.60 11.80
C LEU A 107 -7.23 2.49 10.74
N LEU A 108 -6.02 2.97 11.00
CA LEU A 108 -5.24 3.77 10.04
C LEU A 108 -5.01 2.99 8.74
N TYR A 109 -4.52 1.75 8.83
CA TYR A 109 -4.29 0.88 7.69
C TYR A 109 -5.57 0.62 6.89
N SER A 110 -6.65 0.20 7.56
CA SER A 110 -7.91 -0.14 6.91
C SER A 110 -8.53 1.05 6.19
N VAL A 111 -8.57 2.22 6.83
CA VAL A 111 -9.07 3.46 6.22
C VAL A 111 -8.22 3.87 5.03
N ALA A 112 -6.89 3.82 5.14
CA ALA A 112 -5.99 4.16 4.02
C ALA A 112 -6.15 3.18 2.85
N LYS A 113 -6.30 1.88 3.13
CA LYS A 113 -6.55 0.85 2.12
C LYS A 113 -7.85 1.10 1.36
N VAL A 114 -8.96 1.37 2.03
CA VAL A 114 -10.23 1.71 1.37
C VAL A 114 -10.10 3.03 0.59
N ALA A 115 -9.45 4.04 1.17
CA ALA A 115 -9.23 5.34 0.54
C ALA A 115 -8.34 5.29 -0.71
N SER A 116 -7.51 4.26 -0.86
CA SER A 116 -6.69 4.07 -2.08
C SER A 116 -7.52 3.68 -3.30
N GLY A 117 -8.73 3.13 -3.11
CA GLY A 117 -9.66 2.76 -4.18
C GLY A 117 -10.87 3.69 -4.33
N SER A 118 -11.14 4.58 -3.36
CA SER A 118 -12.36 5.38 -3.32
C SER A 118 -12.11 6.84 -2.89
N ALA A 119 -13.09 7.72 -3.13
CA ALA A 119 -13.05 9.10 -2.64
C ALA A 119 -13.14 9.14 -1.11
N TYR A 120 -12.57 10.16 -0.47
CA TYR A 120 -12.57 10.28 0.99
C TYR A 120 -13.97 10.33 1.61
N ARG A 121 -14.96 10.92 0.90
CA ARG A 121 -16.37 10.89 1.33
C ARG A 121 -16.93 9.47 1.32
N ALA A 122 -16.77 8.76 0.21
CA ALA A 122 -17.22 7.37 0.09
C ALA A 122 -16.51 6.45 1.09
N THR A 123 -15.21 6.69 1.34
CA THR A 123 -14.48 5.97 2.38
C THR A 123 -15.07 6.21 3.77
N ALA A 124 -15.36 7.46 4.12
CA ALA A 124 -15.96 7.80 5.41
C ALA A 124 -17.36 7.17 5.55
N GLU A 125 -18.17 7.25 4.51
CA GLU A 125 -19.49 6.63 4.46
C GLU A 125 -19.42 5.10 4.64
N ALA A 126 -18.54 4.43 3.90
CA ALA A 126 -18.35 2.98 4.03
C ALA A 126 -17.92 2.58 5.46
N VAL A 127 -16.97 3.29 6.07
CA VAL A 127 -16.54 3.03 7.45
C VAL A 127 -17.66 3.26 8.44
N ASN A 128 -18.38 4.38 8.32
CA ASN A 128 -19.49 4.72 9.21
C ASN A 128 -20.68 3.76 9.09
N THR A 129 -20.87 3.16 7.91
CA THR A 129 -21.96 2.19 7.66
C THR A 129 -21.60 0.79 8.16
N LEU A 130 -20.34 0.37 7.95
CA LEU A 130 -19.92 -1.02 8.18
C LEU A 130 -19.30 -1.25 9.56
N THR A 131 -19.00 -0.18 10.31
CA THR A 131 -18.35 -0.29 11.62
C THR A 131 -19.02 0.64 12.64
N PRO A 132 -18.82 0.42 13.95
CA PRO A 132 -19.31 1.33 14.99
C PRO A 132 -18.47 2.61 15.11
N VAL A 133 -17.61 2.89 14.12
CA VAL A 133 -16.71 4.05 14.09
C VAL A 133 -17.35 5.16 13.27
N SER A 134 -17.32 6.39 13.78
CA SER A 134 -17.75 7.58 13.03
C SER A 134 -16.56 8.47 12.69
N ILE A 135 -16.31 8.66 11.39
CA ILE A 135 -15.24 9.50 10.86
C ILE A 135 -15.74 10.41 9.76
N SER A 136 -15.10 11.57 9.61
CA SER A 136 -15.37 12.51 8.52
C SER A 136 -14.40 12.29 7.34
N ALA A 137 -14.78 12.76 6.15
CA ALA A 137 -13.90 12.76 4.98
C ALA A 137 -12.57 13.52 5.23
N GLN A 138 -12.61 14.59 6.01
CA GLN A 138 -11.41 15.33 6.41
C GLN A 138 -10.48 14.47 7.27
N LEU A 139 -11.05 13.66 8.18
CA LEU A 139 -10.29 12.76 9.02
C LEU A 139 -9.68 11.62 8.20
N VAL A 140 -10.40 11.07 7.21
CA VAL A 140 -9.82 10.11 6.25
C VAL A 140 -8.57 10.68 5.59
N GLY A 141 -8.61 11.93 5.10
CA GLY A 141 -7.45 12.59 4.51
C GLY A 141 -6.26 12.71 5.48
N LYS A 142 -6.53 13.03 6.78
CA LYS A 142 -5.48 13.05 7.81
C LYS A 142 -4.90 11.66 8.08
N MET A 143 -5.73 10.62 8.14
CA MET A 143 -5.28 9.24 8.31
C MET A 143 -4.42 8.77 7.15
N VAL A 144 -4.81 9.06 5.90
CA VAL A 144 -4.02 8.76 4.70
C VAL A 144 -2.66 9.45 4.75
N LYS A 145 -2.61 10.73 5.14
CA LYS A 145 -1.32 11.44 5.31
C LYS A 145 -0.44 10.77 6.35
N THR A 146 -1.00 10.37 7.50
CA THR A 146 -0.25 9.68 8.54
C THR A 146 0.32 8.35 8.05
N VAL A 147 -0.48 7.54 7.33
CA VAL A 147 -0.05 6.24 6.79
C VAL A 147 1.01 6.42 5.71
N GLY A 148 0.78 7.34 4.76
CA GLY A 148 1.75 7.62 3.70
C GLY A 148 3.10 8.13 4.22
N THR A 149 3.09 9.00 5.24
CA THR A 149 4.33 9.45 5.90
C THR A 149 5.06 8.31 6.59
N LYS A 150 4.34 7.43 7.30
CA LYS A 150 4.94 6.24 7.92
C LYS A 150 5.56 5.30 6.88
N TYR A 151 4.88 5.11 5.74
CA TYR A 151 5.42 4.28 4.68
C TYR A 151 6.67 4.89 4.04
N ALA A 152 6.69 6.21 3.80
CA ALA A 152 7.88 6.91 3.31
C ALA A 152 9.09 6.74 4.25
N GLN A 153 8.87 6.84 5.56
CA GLN A 153 9.90 6.58 6.57
C GLN A 153 10.35 5.12 6.62
N TYR A 154 9.43 4.19 6.35
CA TYR A 154 9.76 2.76 6.24
C TYR A 154 10.65 2.48 5.04
N GLU A 155 10.33 3.04 3.86
CA GLU A 155 11.19 2.93 2.67
C GLU A 155 12.60 3.48 2.93
N GLU A 156 12.70 4.64 3.60
CA GLU A 156 13.99 5.26 3.96
C GLU A 156 14.82 4.34 4.88
N MET A 157 14.20 3.84 5.94
CA MET A 157 14.83 2.89 6.85
C MET A 157 15.27 1.59 6.15
N GLN A 158 14.48 1.10 5.16
CA GLN A 158 14.86 -0.08 4.40
C GLN A 158 16.06 0.19 3.48
N ALA A 159 16.18 1.38 2.93
CA ALA A 159 17.34 1.79 2.13
C ALA A 159 18.61 1.93 3.00
N GLU A 160 18.50 2.55 4.18
CA GLU A 160 19.63 2.70 5.11
C GLU A 160 20.14 1.36 5.68
N GLN A 161 19.26 0.37 5.89
CA GLN A 161 19.63 -0.97 6.41
C GLN A 161 20.38 -1.84 5.38
N THR A 162 20.49 -1.41 4.14
CA THR A 162 21.21 -2.16 3.09
C THR A 162 22.70 -2.29 3.42
N GLU A 163 23.29 -1.33 4.13
CA GLU A 163 24.72 -1.30 4.43
C GLU A 163 25.13 -2.23 5.61
N THR A 164 24.20 -2.69 6.45
CA THR A 164 24.54 -3.31 7.73
C THR A 164 24.31 -4.82 7.84
N ASP A 165 23.56 -5.45 6.93
CA ASP A 165 23.25 -6.89 7.03
C ASP A 165 23.03 -7.53 5.63
N PRO A 166 24.10 -8.11 5.01
CA PRO A 166 23.98 -8.72 3.68
C PRO A 166 23.14 -10.00 3.77
N GLN A 167 21.90 -9.92 3.33
CA GLN A 167 21.06 -11.09 3.10
C GLN A 167 21.51 -11.81 1.82
N PRO A 168 21.34 -13.14 1.71
CA PRO A 168 21.63 -13.86 0.48
C PRO A 168 20.81 -13.27 -0.68
N GLN A 169 21.51 -12.74 -1.68
CA GLN A 169 20.90 -12.09 -2.83
C GLN A 169 20.37 -13.12 -3.82
N ALA A 170 19.16 -12.92 -4.31
CA ALA A 170 18.63 -13.73 -5.41
C ALA A 170 19.37 -13.39 -6.71
N ALA A 171 19.57 -14.38 -7.57
CA ALA A 171 20.20 -14.20 -8.88
C ALA A 171 19.26 -14.72 -9.99
N PRO A 172 18.12 -14.04 -10.27
CA PRO A 172 17.27 -14.40 -11.37
C PRO A 172 18.04 -14.20 -12.69
N GLU A 173 17.86 -15.10 -13.65
CA GLU A 173 18.50 -14.98 -14.95
C GLU A 173 18.12 -13.68 -15.66
N TYR A 174 16.83 -13.30 -15.57
CA TYR A 174 16.31 -12.06 -16.13
C TYR A 174 15.69 -11.19 -15.04
N LEU A 175 16.00 -9.90 -15.08
CA LEU A 175 15.41 -8.89 -14.24
C LEU A 175 14.78 -7.80 -15.13
N TYR A 176 13.50 -7.54 -14.93
CA TYR A 176 12.74 -6.56 -15.69
C TYR A 176 12.70 -5.25 -14.91
N VAL A 177 13.19 -4.15 -15.49
CA VAL A 177 13.21 -2.84 -14.84
C VAL A 177 12.53 -1.82 -15.73
N GLU A 178 11.50 -1.16 -15.23
CA GLU A 178 10.75 -0.18 -16.00
C GLU A 178 10.62 1.12 -15.20
N GLY A 179 10.56 2.24 -15.89
CA GLY A 179 10.34 3.56 -15.28
C GLY A 179 9.52 4.47 -16.16
N ASP A 180 8.69 5.31 -15.53
CA ASP A 180 7.85 6.27 -16.25
C ASP A 180 7.33 7.35 -15.29
N GLY A 181 6.94 8.50 -15.85
CA GLY A 181 6.36 9.64 -15.16
C GLY A 181 4.85 9.79 -15.43
N VAL A 182 4.09 10.20 -14.42
CA VAL A 182 2.67 10.50 -14.59
C VAL A 182 2.34 11.89 -14.08
N MET A 183 1.78 12.72 -14.96
CA MET A 183 1.29 14.04 -14.58
C MET A 183 -0.03 13.95 -13.83
N LEU A 184 -0.05 14.52 -12.63
CA LEU A 184 -1.20 14.63 -11.72
C LEU A 184 -1.58 16.10 -11.55
N GLN A 185 -2.86 16.36 -11.24
CA GLN A 185 -3.32 17.73 -10.98
C GLN A 185 -2.96 18.15 -9.55
N GLU A 186 -2.27 19.29 -9.43
CA GLU A 186 -1.90 19.91 -8.15
C GLU A 186 -2.81 21.07 -7.79
N GLN A 187 -3.17 21.20 -6.50
CA GLN A 187 -3.95 22.32 -5.95
C GLN A 187 -3.03 23.51 -5.68
N HIS A 188 -3.55 24.72 -5.88
CA HIS A 188 -2.94 25.98 -5.45
C HIS A 188 -1.60 26.34 -6.10
N THR A 189 -1.23 25.74 -7.23
CA THR A 189 -0.07 26.12 -8.04
C THR A 189 -0.51 26.76 -9.36
N LYS A 190 0.34 27.63 -9.94
CA LYS A 190 0.05 28.25 -11.25
C LYS A 190 -0.02 27.21 -12.37
N GLU A 191 0.87 26.24 -12.34
CA GLU A 191 0.99 25.17 -13.34
C GLU A 191 -0.07 24.08 -13.15
N ARG A 192 -0.67 23.98 -11.95
CA ARG A 192 -1.67 22.98 -11.57
C ARG A 192 -1.25 21.54 -11.86
N GLN A 193 0.06 21.27 -11.89
CA GLN A 193 0.60 19.97 -12.24
C GLN A 193 1.75 19.60 -11.30
N MET A 194 1.78 18.30 -10.93
CA MET A 194 2.91 17.65 -10.27
C MET A 194 3.17 16.33 -10.97
N GLU A 195 4.41 15.97 -11.15
CA GLU A 195 4.80 14.71 -11.74
C GLU A 195 5.04 13.65 -10.67
N MET A 196 4.40 12.51 -10.82
CA MET A 196 4.69 11.31 -10.06
C MET A 196 5.73 10.48 -10.85
N HIS A 197 6.87 10.27 -10.25
CA HIS A 197 7.94 9.42 -10.78
C HIS A 197 7.80 8.01 -10.22
N ARG A 198 7.97 7.02 -11.08
CA ARG A 198 7.82 5.62 -10.71
C ARG A 198 8.88 4.77 -11.39
N PHE A 199 9.50 3.89 -10.59
CA PHE A 199 10.31 2.77 -11.06
C PHE A 199 9.72 1.47 -10.54
N GLN A 200 9.85 0.40 -11.33
CA GLN A 200 9.45 -0.95 -10.94
C GLN A 200 10.48 -1.97 -11.37
N ALA A 201 10.65 -3.01 -10.56
CA ALA A 201 11.47 -4.17 -10.88
C ALA A 201 10.65 -5.46 -10.72
N ALA A 202 10.89 -6.46 -11.56
CA ALA A 202 10.21 -7.75 -11.50
C ALA A 202 11.15 -8.88 -11.93
N THR A 203 10.95 -10.08 -11.38
CA THR A 203 11.79 -11.25 -11.68
C THR A 203 11.22 -12.14 -12.78
N GLY A 204 10.02 -11.85 -13.27
CA GLY A 204 9.41 -12.64 -14.33
C GLY A 204 8.11 -12.04 -14.85
N VAL A 205 7.62 -12.64 -15.94
CA VAL A 205 6.36 -12.29 -16.59
C VAL A 205 5.56 -13.57 -16.81
N GLU A 206 4.42 -13.69 -16.17
CA GLU A 206 3.46 -14.77 -16.38
C GLU A 206 2.31 -14.34 -17.27
N GLN A 207 1.79 -15.26 -18.06
CA GLN A 207 0.60 -15.03 -18.86
C GLN A 207 -0.59 -15.77 -18.27
N ILE A 208 -1.59 -15.02 -17.80
CA ILE A 208 -2.87 -15.58 -17.33
C ILE A 208 -3.96 -15.19 -18.31
N GLY A 209 -4.36 -16.14 -19.16
CA GLY A 209 -5.26 -15.88 -20.28
C GLY A 209 -4.65 -14.89 -21.29
N LYS A 210 -5.32 -13.77 -21.51
CA LYS A 210 -4.82 -12.69 -22.41
C LYS A 210 -3.98 -11.63 -21.68
N ARG A 211 -3.81 -11.71 -20.36
CA ARG A 211 -3.10 -10.71 -19.56
C ARG A 211 -1.70 -11.18 -19.21
N ARG A 212 -0.76 -10.25 -19.21
CA ARG A 212 0.60 -10.45 -18.68
C ARG A 212 0.64 -9.87 -17.28
N ILE A 213 1.20 -10.63 -16.34
CA ILE A 213 1.36 -10.26 -14.94
C ILE A 213 2.84 -10.37 -14.59
N LEU A 214 3.39 -9.34 -13.97
CA LEU A 214 4.75 -9.36 -13.45
C LEU A 214 4.80 -10.15 -12.15
N THR A 215 5.75 -11.05 -12.03
CA THR A 215 6.05 -11.82 -10.81
C THR A 215 7.23 -11.22 -10.06
N GLY A 216 7.22 -11.31 -8.74
CA GLY A 216 8.25 -10.68 -7.91
C GLY A 216 8.32 -9.15 -8.07
N LEU A 217 7.18 -8.52 -8.36
CA LEU A 217 7.11 -7.09 -8.63
C LEU A 217 7.37 -6.27 -7.36
N HIS A 218 8.31 -5.35 -7.45
CA HIS A 218 8.52 -4.27 -6.48
C HIS A 218 8.39 -2.90 -7.18
N VAL A 219 7.79 -1.94 -6.50
CA VAL A 219 7.52 -0.59 -7.03
C VAL A 219 8.05 0.46 -6.08
N VAL A 220 8.71 1.47 -6.62
CA VAL A 220 9.04 2.71 -5.92
C VAL A 220 8.38 3.86 -6.65
N ALA A 221 7.66 4.70 -5.92
CA ALA A 221 7.02 5.89 -6.50
C ALA A 221 7.09 7.10 -5.56
N GLY A 222 7.22 8.29 -6.13
CA GLY A 222 7.33 9.55 -5.38
C GLY A 222 7.17 10.78 -6.26
N LEU A 223 7.38 11.96 -5.69
CA LEU A 223 7.34 13.25 -6.40
C LEU A 223 8.76 13.80 -6.68
N ASP A 224 9.78 13.06 -6.33
CA ASP A 224 11.18 13.34 -6.64
C ASP A 224 11.76 12.15 -7.38
N ARG A 225 12.18 12.37 -8.61
CA ARG A 225 12.70 11.32 -9.52
C ARG A 225 14.01 10.74 -8.99
N LYS A 226 14.92 11.61 -8.55
CA LYS A 226 16.25 11.18 -8.07
C LYS A 226 16.11 10.30 -6.84
N GLN A 227 15.30 10.72 -5.87
CA GLN A 227 15.01 9.93 -4.69
C GLN A 227 14.33 8.58 -5.01
N ALA A 228 13.39 8.57 -5.98
CA ALA A 228 12.75 7.33 -6.41
C ALA A 228 13.74 6.37 -7.08
N MET A 229 14.66 6.89 -7.89
CA MET A 229 15.73 6.13 -8.52
C MET A 229 16.71 5.56 -7.49
N GLU A 230 17.20 6.38 -6.57
CA GLU A 230 18.10 5.95 -5.48
C GLU A 230 17.49 4.84 -4.62
N ARG A 231 16.21 4.96 -4.28
CA ARG A 231 15.50 3.90 -3.52
C ARG A 231 15.33 2.61 -4.32
N MET A 232 15.07 2.70 -5.62
CA MET A 232 15.00 1.51 -6.48
C MET A 232 16.38 0.86 -6.60
N ARG A 233 17.45 1.65 -6.77
CA ARG A 233 18.83 1.16 -6.79
C ARG A 233 19.18 0.42 -5.49
N ALA A 234 18.92 1.02 -4.34
CA ALA A 234 19.13 0.39 -3.04
C ALA A 234 18.35 -0.92 -2.88
N TYR A 235 17.11 -0.97 -3.41
CA TYR A 235 16.32 -2.21 -3.43
C TYR A 235 16.97 -3.29 -4.30
N LEU A 236 17.41 -2.94 -5.51
CA LEU A 236 18.05 -3.88 -6.43
C LEU A 236 19.34 -4.44 -5.84
N GLU A 237 20.24 -3.58 -5.36
CA GLU A 237 21.51 -3.95 -4.72
C GLU A 237 21.31 -4.83 -3.48
N LYS A 238 20.27 -4.61 -2.72
CA LYS A 238 19.95 -5.41 -1.53
C LYS A 238 19.46 -6.80 -1.85
N HIS A 239 18.61 -6.96 -2.88
CA HIS A 239 17.86 -8.18 -3.11
C HIS A 239 18.43 -9.06 -4.21
N TYR A 240 19.25 -8.50 -5.12
CA TYR A 240 19.74 -9.20 -6.30
C TYR A 240 21.26 -9.12 -6.46
N ASP A 241 21.86 -10.24 -6.81
CA ASP A 241 23.23 -10.28 -7.32
C ASP A 241 23.21 -9.88 -8.79
N LEU A 242 23.27 -8.58 -9.04
CA LEU A 242 23.16 -8.00 -10.38
C LEU A 242 24.22 -8.54 -11.34
N SER A 243 25.42 -8.90 -10.87
CA SER A 243 26.49 -9.43 -11.71
C SER A 243 26.12 -10.73 -12.45
N LYS A 244 25.08 -11.40 -11.99
CA LYS A 244 24.55 -12.63 -12.60
C LYS A 244 23.27 -12.41 -13.42
N CYS A 245 22.67 -11.20 -13.35
CA CYS A 245 21.39 -10.90 -13.96
C CYS A 245 21.54 -10.24 -15.32
N ILE A 246 20.75 -10.69 -16.30
CA ILE A 246 20.51 -9.96 -17.55
C ILE A 246 19.31 -9.04 -17.30
N VAL A 247 19.52 -7.73 -17.42
CA VAL A 247 18.47 -6.74 -17.21
C VAL A 247 17.76 -6.41 -18.52
N LEU A 248 16.44 -6.44 -18.48
CA LEU A 248 15.58 -5.93 -19.54
C LEU A 248 14.93 -4.65 -19.06
N SER A 249 15.42 -3.50 -19.53
CA SER A 249 14.91 -2.19 -19.11
C SER A 249 14.00 -1.58 -20.17
N ASN A 250 12.98 -0.84 -19.73
CA ASN A 250 11.99 -0.23 -20.60
C ASN A 250 11.51 1.13 -20.07
N SER A 251 11.35 2.08 -21.02
CA SER A 251 10.71 3.37 -20.76
C SER A 251 10.21 4.02 -22.05
N ASP A 252 9.54 5.16 -21.94
CA ASP A 252 9.16 6.00 -23.06
C ASP A 252 10.35 6.76 -23.70
N GLY A 253 11.50 6.78 -22.99
CA GLY A 253 12.71 7.53 -23.36
C GLY A 253 12.54 9.04 -23.24
N GLY A 254 11.60 9.49 -22.42
CA GLY A 254 11.42 10.88 -22.05
C GLY A 254 12.55 11.42 -21.19
N SER A 255 12.55 12.74 -20.95
CA SER A 255 13.53 13.39 -20.08
C SER A 255 13.50 12.78 -18.68
N GLY A 256 14.62 12.19 -18.27
CA GLY A 256 14.74 11.54 -16.97
C GLY A 256 14.45 10.03 -16.94
N TYR A 257 14.10 9.42 -18.09
CA TYR A 257 13.92 7.98 -18.26
C TYR A 257 14.64 7.50 -19.53
N THR A 258 15.84 8.00 -19.73
CA THR A 258 16.71 7.64 -20.87
C THR A 258 17.42 6.33 -20.61
N LYS A 259 18.05 5.78 -21.66
CA LYS A 259 18.85 4.55 -21.57
C LYS A 259 19.93 4.65 -20.50
N GLU A 260 20.62 5.77 -20.43
CA GLU A 260 21.71 6.03 -19.47
C GLU A 260 21.22 5.98 -18.01
N VAL A 261 20.00 6.44 -17.76
CA VAL A 261 19.37 6.35 -16.41
C VAL A 261 19.17 4.90 -15.98
N PHE A 262 18.81 4.01 -16.91
CA PHE A 262 18.65 2.59 -16.60
C PHE A 262 20.00 1.86 -16.52
N GLU A 263 21.00 2.27 -17.28
CA GLU A 263 22.37 1.78 -17.14
C GLU A 263 22.95 2.14 -15.78
N GLU A 264 22.76 3.40 -15.33
CA GLU A 264 23.14 3.84 -13.98
C GLU A 264 22.37 3.09 -12.88
N LEU A 265 21.05 2.92 -13.05
CA LEU A 265 20.20 2.24 -12.07
C LEU A 265 20.55 0.77 -11.85
N THR A 266 21.07 0.11 -12.89
CA THR A 266 21.42 -1.32 -12.91
C THR A 266 22.92 -1.55 -13.09
N GLU A 267 23.72 -0.59 -12.66
CA GLU A 267 25.17 -0.67 -12.72
C GLU A 267 25.70 -1.98 -12.10
N GLY A 268 26.65 -2.63 -12.76
CA GLY A 268 27.20 -3.92 -12.34
C GLY A 268 26.39 -5.14 -12.78
N CYS A 269 25.28 -4.99 -13.51
CA CYS A 269 24.60 -6.13 -14.10
C CYS A 269 25.42 -6.81 -15.19
N LYS A 270 25.14 -8.10 -15.44
CA LYS A 270 25.84 -8.87 -16.49
C LYS A 270 25.64 -8.26 -17.86
N GLU A 271 24.43 -7.91 -18.22
CA GLU A 271 24.05 -7.26 -19.47
C GLU A 271 22.79 -6.42 -19.22
N ASN A 272 22.67 -5.24 -19.88
CA ASN A 272 21.46 -4.44 -19.89
C ASN A 272 20.95 -4.27 -21.32
N HIS A 273 19.75 -4.75 -21.60
CA HIS A 273 19.05 -4.55 -22.86
C HIS A 273 17.93 -3.53 -22.67
N TYR A 274 18.17 -2.31 -23.11
CA TYR A 274 17.18 -1.25 -23.05
C TYR A 274 16.21 -1.33 -24.22
N PHE A 275 14.91 -1.12 -23.93
CA PHE A 275 13.82 -1.10 -24.91
C PHE A 275 13.00 0.15 -24.76
N ARG A 276 12.66 0.76 -25.88
CA ARG A 276 11.72 1.86 -25.92
C ARG A 276 10.27 1.33 -25.89
N ASP A 277 9.43 1.97 -25.08
CA ASP A 277 8.05 1.50 -24.90
C ASP A 277 7.24 1.53 -26.19
N ARG A 278 6.65 0.39 -26.53
CA ARG A 278 5.92 0.19 -27.77
C ARG A 278 4.67 1.05 -27.90
N TYR A 279 3.98 1.30 -26.81
CA TYR A 279 2.77 2.10 -26.80
C TYR A 279 3.12 3.55 -27.22
N HIS A 280 4.14 4.13 -26.61
CA HIS A 280 4.57 5.51 -26.88
C HIS A 280 5.16 5.70 -28.28
N VAL A 281 5.90 4.72 -28.81
CA VAL A 281 6.36 4.74 -30.20
C VAL A 281 5.17 4.74 -31.16
N ASN A 282 4.20 3.85 -30.95
CA ASN A 282 2.99 3.78 -31.79
C ASN A 282 2.11 5.03 -31.65
N GLU A 283 2.04 5.63 -30.46
CA GLU A 283 1.34 6.88 -30.24
C GLU A 283 1.97 8.03 -31.00
N LYS A 284 3.30 8.13 -30.94
CA LYS A 284 4.07 9.16 -31.68
C LYS A 284 3.90 9.04 -33.18
N ILE A 285 3.90 7.82 -33.74
CA ILE A 285 3.58 7.56 -35.14
C ILE A 285 2.19 8.10 -35.49
N ARG A 286 1.19 7.76 -34.66
CA ARG A 286 -0.20 8.22 -34.92
C ARG A 286 -0.36 9.73 -34.82
N GLN A 287 0.30 10.36 -33.83
CA GLN A 287 0.24 11.82 -33.63
C GLN A 287 0.88 12.57 -34.81
N ARG A 288 2.08 12.15 -35.25
CA ARG A 288 2.80 12.80 -36.36
C ARG A 288 2.16 12.59 -37.72
N LEU A 289 1.47 11.47 -37.90
CA LEU A 289 0.78 11.15 -39.14
C LEU A 289 -0.76 11.34 -39.04
N SER A 290 -1.21 12.19 -38.12
CA SER A 290 -2.64 12.45 -37.89
C SER A 290 -3.35 13.09 -39.10
N PHE A 291 -2.61 13.76 -39.98
CA PHE A 291 -3.10 14.37 -41.21
C PHE A 291 -3.50 13.36 -42.30
N LEU A 292 -3.01 12.12 -42.22
CA LEU A 292 -3.30 11.07 -43.18
C LEU A 292 -4.76 10.57 -43.03
N GLU A 293 -5.51 10.61 -44.11
CA GLU A 293 -6.88 10.06 -44.17
C GLU A 293 -6.89 8.53 -44.15
N LYS A 294 -5.86 7.92 -44.77
CA LYS A 294 -5.70 6.46 -44.87
C LYS A 294 -5.00 5.87 -43.64
N LYS A 295 -5.77 5.39 -42.67
CA LYS A 295 -5.22 4.66 -41.50
C LYS A 295 -4.42 3.40 -41.86
N LYS A 296 -4.53 2.89 -43.09
CA LYS A 296 -3.80 1.69 -43.55
C LYS A 296 -2.30 1.93 -43.58
N LEU A 297 -1.83 3.09 -44.04
CA LEU A 297 -0.39 3.44 -44.09
C LEU A 297 0.22 3.54 -42.70
N VAL A 298 -0.51 4.15 -41.73
CA VAL A 298 -0.08 4.22 -40.34
C VAL A 298 0.07 2.82 -39.75
N SER A 299 -0.86 1.91 -39.99
CA SER A 299 -0.80 0.53 -39.53
C SER A 299 0.31 -0.29 -40.18
N GLU A 300 0.65 0.02 -41.43
CA GLU A 300 1.76 -0.61 -42.15
C GLU A 300 3.09 -0.14 -41.62
N LEU A 301 3.26 1.17 -41.42
CA LEU A 301 4.44 1.73 -40.77
C LEU A 301 4.66 1.11 -39.38
N GLN A 302 3.63 1.05 -38.55
CA GLN A 302 3.74 0.42 -37.23
C GLN A 302 4.19 -1.04 -37.32
N ARG A 303 3.66 -1.82 -38.26
CA ARG A 303 4.10 -3.21 -38.49
C ARG A 303 5.54 -3.32 -38.93
N SER A 304 5.98 -2.43 -39.84
CA SER A 304 7.35 -2.39 -40.36
C SER A 304 8.37 -2.02 -39.27
N VAL A 305 8.03 -1.06 -38.40
CA VAL A 305 8.83 -0.72 -37.21
C VAL A 305 9.01 -1.94 -36.30
N TRP A 306 7.94 -2.70 -36.03
CA TRP A 306 8.01 -3.86 -35.12
C TRP A 306 8.54 -5.14 -35.79
N ARG A 307 8.71 -5.17 -37.10
CA ARG A 307 9.48 -6.17 -37.83
C ARG A 307 10.94 -5.78 -37.98
N HIS A 308 11.30 -4.59 -37.52
CA HIS A 308 12.63 -4.01 -37.65
C HIS A 308 13.12 -3.92 -39.10
N ASP A 309 12.20 -3.58 -40.03
CA ASP A 309 12.42 -3.51 -41.46
C ASP A 309 12.51 -2.02 -41.87
N TRP A 310 13.76 -1.50 -41.85
CA TRP A 310 13.99 -0.07 -42.08
C TRP A 310 13.64 0.35 -43.51
N GLU A 311 13.88 -0.51 -44.51
CA GLU A 311 13.54 -0.20 -45.90
C GLU A 311 12.05 0.05 -46.07
N LYS A 312 11.18 -0.79 -45.46
CA LYS A 312 9.74 -0.56 -45.47
C LYS A 312 9.30 0.63 -44.63
N VAL A 313 10.03 0.94 -43.56
CA VAL A 313 9.77 2.14 -42.75
C VAL A 313 9.99 3.39 -43.60
N GLU A 314 11.14 3.47 -44.32
CA GLU A 314 11.44 4.58 -45.22
C GLU A 314 10.39 4.69 -46.34
N ALA A 315 10.05 3.61 -47.01
CA ALA A 315 9.03 3.62 -48.06
C ALA A 315 7.65 4.12 -47.55
N CYS A 316 7.26 3.76 -46.33
CA CYS A 316 6.04 4.27 -45.70
C CYS A 316 6.12 5.77 -45.39
N LEU A 317 7.30 6.25 -44.93
CA LEU A 317 7.53 7.66 -44.62
C LEU A 317 7.57 8.51 -45.88
N ASP A 318 8.21 8.03 -46.97
CA ASP A 318 8.22 8.70 -48.24
C ASP A 318 6.78 8.81 -48.85
N THR A 319 5.98 7.76 -48.74
CA THR A 319 4.58 7.78 -49.09
C THR A 319 3.80 8.80 -48.28
N ALA A 320 4.03 8.87 -46.98
CA ALA A 320 3.39 9.84 -46.08
C ALA A 320 3.78 11.28 -46.44
N GLU A 321 5.07 11.50 -46.79
CA GLU A 321 5.57 12.80 -47.22
C GLU A 321 4.94 13.24 -48.56
N GLY A 322 4.73 12.31 -49.48
CA GLY A 322 4.02 12.56 -50.72
C GLY A 322 2.52 12.85 -50.56
N GLU A 323 1.89 12.41 -49.47
CA GLU A 323 0.47 12.73 -49.14
C GLU A 323 0.35 14.01 -48.26
N ALA A 324 1.45 14.66 -47.88
CA ALA A 324 1.46 15.88 -47.07
C ALA A 324 0.82 17.06 -47.84
N LYS A 325 -0.06 17.81 -47.16
CA LYS A 325 -0.83 18.91 -47.77
C LYS A 325 -0.24 20.30 -47.50
N ASN A 326 0.64 20.41 -46.53
CA ASN A 326 1.26 21.66 -46.10
C ASN A 326 2.65 21.43 -45.49
N THR A 327 3.37 22.52 -45.25
CA THR A 327 4.74 22.48 -44.68
C THR A 327 4.78 21.83 -43.31
N GLU A 328 3.76 21.99 -42.46
CA GLU A 328 3.66 21.38 -41.15
C GLU A 328 3.61 19.85 -41.22
N ASP A 329 2.86 19.31 -42.18
CA ASP A 329 2.77 17.86 -42.41
C ASP A 329 4.12 17.30 -42.82
N VAL A 330 4.83 17.98 -43.75
CA VAL A 330 6.20 17.58 -44.16
C VAL A 330 7.20 17.61 -42.96
N GLU A 331 7.12 18.66 -42.16
CA GLU A 331 7.93 18.73 -40.93
C GLU A 331 7.59 17.61 -39.94
N ASN A 332 6.33 17.23 -39.79
CA ASN A 332 5.90 16.15 -38.92
C ASN A 332 6.47 14.79 -39.38
N VAL A 333 6.47 14.53 -40.69
CA VAL A 333 7.10 13.32 -41.27
C VAL A 333 8.61 13.35 -41.02
N ALA A 334 9.29 14.46 -41.29
CA ALA A 334 10.72 14.61 -41.06
C ALA A 334 11.12 14.41 -39.60
N LYS A 335 10.34 15.00 -38.66
CA LYS A 335 10.52 14.80 -37.22
C LYS A 335 10.30 13.34 -36.80
N LEU A 336 9.33 12.64 -37.39
CA LEU A 336 9.09 11.23 -37.14
C LEU A 336 10.21 10.36 -37.66
N ARG A 337 10.71 10.62 -38.90
CA ARG A 337 11.85 9.92 -39.50
C ARG A 337 13.09 10.04 -38.62
N ALA A 338 13.42 11.24 -38.18
CA ALA A 338 14.57 11.51 -37.31
C ALA A 338 14.40 10.80 -35.93
N TYR A 339 13.18 10.79 -35.38
CA TYR A 339 12.89 10.08 -34.13
C TYR A 339 13.08 8.57 -34.26
N LEU A 340 12.51 7.93 -35.28
CA LEU A 340 12.63 6.49 -35.49
C LEU A 340 14.09 6.08 -35.76
N LYS A 341 14.80 6.85 -36.58
CA LYS A 341 16.22 6.58 -36.89
C LYS A 341 17.10 6.63 -35.62
N ARG A 342 16.92 7.67 -34.79
CA ARG A 342 17.67 7.82 -33.53
C ARG A 342 17.34 6.73 -32.51
N SER A 343 16.11 6.23 -32.51
CA SER A 343 15.65 5.23 -31.55
C SER A 343 15.70 3.81 -32.10
N TRP A 344 16.29 3.58 -33.26
CA TRP A 344 16.19 2.31 -33.99
C TRP A 344 16.70 1.13 -33.19
N ASP A 345 17.87 1.27 -32.58
CA ASP A 345 18.46 0.22 -31.75
C ASP A 345 17.61 -0.09 -30.52
N ASP A 346 17.01 0.94 -29.89
CA ASP A 346 16.15 0.78 -28.71
C ASP A 346 14.79 0.12 -29.04
N ILE A 347 14.37 0.19 -30.31
CA ILE A 347 13.10 -0.41 -30.81
C ILE A 347 13.34 -1.86 -31.25
N THR A 348 14.59 -2.33 -31.37
CA THR A 348 14.90 -3.70 -31.79
C THR A 348 14.15 -4.73 -30.95
N PRO A 349 13.31 -5.59 -31.57
CA PRO A 349 12.54 -6.62 -30.85
C PRO A 349 13.41 -7.62 -30.10
N LEU A 350 12.88 -8.20 -29.04
CA LEU A 350 13.57 -9.19 -28.20
C LEU A 350 14.17 -10.35 -29.01
N TRP A 351 13.44 -10.88 -29.98
CA TRP A 351 13.87 -12.04 -30.80
C TRP A 351 15.00 -11.73 -31.80
N LEU A 352 15.33 -10.46 -32.01
CA LEU A 352 16.44 -10.02 -32.84
C LEU A 352 17.68 -9.64 -32.01
N ARG A 353 17.58 -9.60 -30.69
CA ARG A 353 18.70 -9.26 -29.83
C ARG A 353 19.55 -10.48 -29.51
N PRO A 354 20.88 -10.43 -29.77
CA PRO A 354 21.76 -11.53 -29.44
C PRO A 354 21.82 -11.78 -27.93
N GLY A 355 22.04 -13.02 -27.53
CA GLY A 355 22.20 -13.39 -26.12
C GLY A 355 20.91 -13.59 -25.32
N LEU A 356 19.75 -13.20 -25.87
CA LEU A 356 18.46 -13.43 -25.21
C LEU A 356 17.84 -14.79 -25.60
N LYS A 357 17.21 -15.45 -24.62
CA LYS A 357 16.52 -16.74 -24.85
C LYS A 357 15.33 -16.59 -25.79
N GLU A 358 15.16 -17.60 -26.63
CA GLU A 358 13.98 -17.71 -27.49
C GLU A 358 12.71 -17.85 -26.65
N GLY A 359 11.63 -17.19 -27.08
CA GLY A 359 10.34 -17.22 -26.35
C GLY A 359 10.25 -16.32 -25.11
N LEU A 360 11.29 -15.51 -24.84
CA LEU A 360 11.26 -14.54 -23.75
C LEU A 360 10.09 -13.56 -23.96
N LYS A 361 9.32 -13.32 -22.91
CA LYS A 361 8.16 -12.42 -22.98
C LYS A 361 8.60 -10.98 -22.85
N GLY A 362 8.09 -10.13 -23.74
CA GLY A 362 8.39 -8.71 -23.74
C GLY A 362 7.83 -7.96 -22.53
N ILE A 363 8.50 -6.88 -22.21
CA ILE A 363 8.14 -5.88 -21.21
C ILE A 363 7.34 -4.74 -21.85
N GLY A 364 7.03 -3.71 -21.13
CA GLY A 364 6.12 -2.61 -21.54
C GLY A 364 4.80 -2.71 -20.77
N THR A 365 4.92 -3.02 -19.47
CA THR A 365 3.78 -3.13 -18.57
C THR A 365 3.60 -1.88 -17.73
N CYS A 366 4.51 -0.89 -17.85
CA CYS A 366 4.52 0.30 -17.01
C CYS A 366 3.19 1.06 -17.14
N GLU A 367 2.73 1.32 -18.35
CA GLU A 367 1.46 2.00 -18.62
C GLU A 367 0.27 1.27 -17.97
N SER A 368 0.15 -0.06 -18.15
CA SER A 368 -0.93 -0.83 -17.52
C SER A 368 -0.86 -0.83 -16.00
N ASN A 369 0.32 -0.79 -15.44
CA ASN A 369 0.57 -0.72 -14.00
C ASN A 369 0.36 0.69 -13.42
N HIS A 370 0.41 1.76 -14.23
CA HIS A 370 0.02 3.10 -13.81
C HIS A 370 -1.45 3.19 -13.43
N ARG A 371 -2.30 2.31 -13.96
CA ARG A 371 -3.75 2.33 -13.71
C ARG A 371 -4.12 2.34 -12.23
N ILE A 372 -3.34 1.68 -11.36
CA ILE A 372 -3.60 1.69 -9.91
C ILE A 372 -3.49 3.09 -9.31
N TYR A 373 -2.57 3.92 -9.83
CA TYR A 373 -2.39 5.30 -9.41
C TYR A 373 -3.37 6.23 -10.14
N THR A 374 -3.42 6.14 -11.49
CA THR A 374 -4.23 7.05 -12.31
C THR A 374 -5.72 6.92 -12.01
N TYR A 375 -6.23 5.70 -11.78
CA TYR A 375 -7.62 5.49 -11.37
C TYR A 375 -7.95 6.25 -10.09
N ARG A 376 -7.08 6.22 -9.08
CA ARG A 376 -7.30 6.91 -7.82
C ARG A 376 -6.97 8.39 -7.88
N MET A 377 -5.96 8.78 -8.62
CA MET A 377 -5.37 10.12 -8.50
C MET A 377 -5.64 11.05 -9.68
N LYS A 378 -5.88 10.53 -10.89
CA LYS A 378 -6.08 11.32 -12.10
C LYS A 378 -7.55 11.36 -12.55
N SER A 379 -8.29 10.25 -12.40
CA SER A 379 -9.67 10.14 -12.87
C SER A 379 -10.63 11.05 -12.10
N HIS A 380 -11.72 11.46 -12.76
CA HIS A 380 -12.81 12.28 -12.20
C HIS A 380 -12.39 13.69 -11.71
N GLY A 381 -11.44 14.34 -12.39
CA GLY A 381 -11.05 15.71 -12.07
C GLY A 381 -10.41 15.89 -10.68
N ARG A 382 -9.79 14.83 -10.14
CA ARG A 382 -9.17 14.87 -8.83
C ARG A 382 -7.92 15.74 -8.83
N CYS A 383 -7.84 16.60 -7.83
CA CYS A 383 -6.74 17.52 -7.64
C CYS A 383 -6.18 17.37 -6.21
N TRP A 384 -4.87 17.43 -6.05
CA TRP A 384 -4.17 17.07 -4.83
C TRP A 384 -3.31 18.19 -4.30
N SER A 385 -3.28 18.40 -2.99
CA SER A 385 -2.15 19.10 -2.39
C SER A 385 -0.89 18.22 -2.51
N ARG A 386 0.29 18.82 -2.70
CA ARG A 386 1.55 18.07 -2.87
C ARG A 386 1.76 17.03 -1.77
N ALA A 387 1.59 17.41 -0.50
CA ALA A 387 1.70 16.48 0.63
C ALA A 387 0.61 15.38 0.64
N GLY A 388 -0.63 15.71 0.22
CA GLY A 388 -1.72 14.74 0.12
C GLY A 388 -1.53 13.75 -1.02
N GLY A 389 -1.04 14.24 -2.17
CA GLY A 389 -0.69 13.42 -3.33
C GLY A 389 0.45 12.46 -3.01
N LEU A 390 1.55 12.95 -2.44
CA LEU A 390 2.66 12.10 -2.02
C LEU A 390 2.22 11.01 -1.04
N ALA A 391 1.41 11.37 -0.05
CA ALA A 391 0.93 10.39 0.93
C ALA A 391 0.06 9.31 0.27
N MET A 392 -0.82 9.66 -0.68
CA MET A 392 -1.63 8.70 -1.40
C MET A 392 -0.76 7.80 -2.32
N ILE A 393 0.23 8.37 -3.01
CA ILE A 393 1.23 7.60 -3.79
C ILE A 393 1.87 6.55 -2.89
N LYS A 394 2.36 6.95 -1.71
CA LYS A 394 3.02 6.05 -0.75
C LYS A 394 2.09 4.95 -0.22
N VAL A 395 0.83 5.26 0.06
CA VAL A 395 -0.17 4.25 0.45
C VAL A 395 -0.38 3.22 -0.67
N ILE A 396 -0.58 3.68 -1.91
CA ILE A 396 -0.79 2.79 -3.06
C ILE A 396 0.46 1.93 -3.31
N THR A 397 1.65 2.51 -3.22
CA THR A 397 2.93 1.80 -3.36
C THR A 397 3.06 0.69 -2.32
N GLY A 398 2.84 1.00 -1.05
CA GLY A 398 2.94 0.00 0.04
C GLY A 398 1.90 -1.11 -0.06
N LEU A 399 0.69 -0.81 -0.55
CA LEU A 399 -0.31 -1.85 -0.83
C LEU A 399 0.11 -2.74 -2.01
N LYS A 400 0.74 -2.15 -3.04
CA LYS A 400 1.20 -2.90 -4.21
C LYS A 400 2.39 -3.80 -3.89
N ASN A 401 3.30 -3.34 -3.06
CA ASN A 401 4.44 -4.11 -2.57
C ASN A 401 4.05 -5.16 -1.50
N GLY A 402 2.84 -5.03 -0.92
CA GLY A 402 2.37 -5.93 0.13
C GLY A 402 3.02 -5.71 1.50
N ASP A 403 3.70 -4.58 1.70
CA ASP A 403 4.47 -4.28 2.92
C ASP A 403 3.93 -3.08 3.73
N LEU A 404 2.81 -2.45 3.29
CA LEU A 404 2.20 -1.34 4.01
C LEU A 404 1.86 -1.70 5.47
N GLU A 405 1.41 -2.92 5.73
CA GLU A 405 1.09 -3.39 7.07
C GLU A 405 2.35 -3.47 7.95
N ARG A 406 3.47 -3.98 7.38
CA ARG A 406 4.78 -3.99 8.06
C ARG A 406 5.24 -2.58 8.40
N ALA A 407 5.06 -1.63 7.50
CA ALA A 407 5.42 -0.23 7.73
C ALA A 407 4.64 0.39 8.91
N MET A 408 3.39 -0.07 9.15
CA MET A 408 2.60 0.42 10.28
C MET A 408 3.15 -0.02 11.65
N VAL A 409 3.93 -1.11 11.69
CA VAL A 409 4.48 -1.69 12.92
C VAL A 409 6.02 -1.63 13.02
N SER A 410 6.73 -1.20 11.98
CA SER A 410 8.20 -1.32 11.85
C SER A 410 9.03 -0.48 12.83
N LYS A 411 8.50 0.63 13.36
CA LYS A 411 9.21 1.51 14.33
C LYS A 411 8.97 1.16 15.79
N LEU A 412 8.44 -0.02 16.07
CA LEU A 412 8.13 -0.43 17.42
C LEU A 412 9.37 -1.06 18.07
N GLU A 413 10.27 -0.22 18.59
CA GLU A 413 11.46 -0.66 19.32
C GLU A 413 11.15 -1.66 20.46
N GLY A 414 9.93 -1.59 21.04
CA GLY A 414 9.50 -2.47 22.13
C GLY A 414 9.16 -3.91 21.71
N PHE A 415 8.95 -4.21 20.44
CA PHE A 415 8.60 -5.57 19.97
C PHE A 415 9.80 -6.47 19.64
N ARG A 416 11.02 -5.95 19.70
CA ARG A 416 12.23 -6.75 19.47
C ARG A 416 12.52 -7.78 20.58
N SER A 417 12.05 -7.56 21.79
CA SER A 417 12.10 -8.58 22.84
C SER A 417 10.78 -9.34 22.87
N ARG A 418 10.77 -10.60 22.44
CA ARG A 418 9.66 -11.51 22.73
C ARG A 418 9.48 -11.51 24.25
N PRO A 419 8.25 -11.26 24.77
CA PRO A 419 8.01 -11.36 26.20
C PRO A 419 8.48 -12.73 26.69
N GLY A 420 9.28 -12.77 27.73
CA GLY A 420 9.77 -14.02 28.30
C GLY A 420 8.59 -14.93 28.68
N LYS A 421 8.81 -16.24 28.75
CA LYS A 421 7.78 -17.21 29.15
C LYS A 421 7.08 -16.81 30.46
N ASP A 422 7.81 -16.17 31.36
CA ASP A 422 7.31 -15.67 32.65
C ASP A 422 6.33 -14.50 32.47
N PHE A 423 6.59 -13.59 31.55
CA PHE A 423 5.67 -12.50 31.24
C PHE A 423 4.33 -13.02 30.69
N SER A 424 4.38 -13.96 29.74
CA SER A 424 3.18 -14.59 29.20
C SER A 424 2.36 -15.31 30.30
N LYS A 425 3.04 -15.92 31.27
CA LYS A 425 2.41 -16.57 32.44
C LYS A 425 1.78 -15.54 33.38
N ALA A 426 2.47 -14.44 33.66
CA ALA A 426 1.99 -13.35 34.49
C ALA A 426 0.75 -12.68 33.89
N VAL A 427 0.77 -12.37 32.56
CA VAL A 427 -0.39 -11.83 31.86
C VAL A 427 -1.57 -12.80 31.87
N LYS A 428 -1.37 -14.09 31.63
CA LYS A 428 -2.44 -15.11 31.74
C LYS A 428 -3.02 -15.17 33.15
N MET A 429 -2.19 -15.04 34.20
CA MET A 429 -2.68 -15.00 35.57
C MET A 429 -3.44 -13.70 35.89
N ALA A 430 -2.98 -12.55 35.38
CA ALA A 430 -3.69 -11.28 35.54
C ALA A 430 -5.04 -11.29 34.84
N LEU A 431 -5.11 -11.84 33.61
CA LEU A 431 -6.35 -12.02 32.86
C LEU A 431 -7.34 -12.95 33.56
N LYS A 432 -6.87 -13.99 34.28
CA LYS A 432 -7.72 -14.84 35.11
C LYS A 432 -8.30 -14.11 36.31
N LYS A 433 -7.61 -13.09 36.84
CA LYS A 433 -8.08 -12.26 37.95
C LYS A 433 -8.99 -11.12 37.53
N VAL A 434 -9.02 -10.76 36.24
CA VAL A 434 -10.01 -9.84 35.71
C VAL A 434 -11.31 -10.62 35.65
N PRO A 435 -12.29 -10.32 36.52
CA PRO A 435 -13.57 -11.05 36.48
C PRO A 435 -14.19 -10.80 35.10
N PHE A 436 -14.24 -11.88 34.31
CA PHE A 436 -14.83 -11.85 32.96
C PHE A 436 -16.35 -11.51 33.06
N LEU A 437 -16.88 -11.67 34.27
CA LEU A 437 -18.21 -11.26 34.68
C LEU A 437 -18.10 -10.84 36.16
N GLU A 438 -18.41 -9.61 36.49
CA GLU A 438 -19.01 -9.40 37.80
C GLU A 438 -20.31 -10.20 37.75
N HIS A 439 -20.26 -11.41 38.30
CA HIS A 439 -21.49 -12.06 38.71
C HIS A 439 -22.05 -11.21 39.84
N GLU A 440 -22.81 -10.19 39.51
CA GLU A 440 -23.94 -9.86 40.40
C GLU A 440 -24.71 -11.16 40.50
N GLY A 441 -24.80 -11.68 41.71
CA GLY A 441 -25.33 -13.00 41.96
C GLY A 441 -26.67 -13.19 41.26
N VAL A 442 -26.63 -13.88 40.14
CA VAL A 442 -27.84 -14.43 39.55
C VAL A 442 -28.22 -15.55 40.50
N HIS A 443 -29.08 -15.26 41.46
CA HIS A 443 -29.81 -16.31 42.15
C HIS A 443 -30.43 -17.16 41.05
N HIS A 444 -30.04 -18.42 40.93
CA HIS A 444 -30.72 -19.42 40.15
C HIS A 444 -32.14 -19.64 40.73
N GLY A 445 -33.00 -18.62 40.54
CA GLY A 445 -34.41 -18.79 40.70
C GLY A 445 -34.88 -19.62 39.50
N ARG A 446 -35.67 -20.66 39.75
CA ARG A 446 -36.40 -21.36 38.69
C ARG A 446 -37.14 -20.29 37.88
N ILE A 447 -36.76 -20.14 36.60
CA ILE A 447 -37.50 -19.29 35.68
C ILE A 447 -38.87 -19.98 35.53
N ALA A 448 -39.86 -19.36 36.13
CA ALA A 448 -41.25 -19.82 35.98
C ALA A 448 -41.60 -19.69 34.48
N ASN A 449 -42.09 -20.79 33.88
CA ASN A 449 -42.49 -20.94 32.48
C ASN A 449 -41.40 -21.28 31.46
N TYR A 450 -40.43 -22.13 31.79
CA TYR A 450 -39.86 -22.99 30.78
C TYR A 450 -40.95 -23.95 30.30
N GLY A 451 -41.32 -23.87 29.06
CA GLY A 451 -42.04 -24.97 28.42
C GLY A 451 -41.20 -26.28 28.53
N PRO A 452 -41.80 -27.45 28.25
CA PRO A 452 -41.08 -28.71 28.35
C PRO A 452 -39.74 -28.65 27.59
N SER A 453 -38.74 -29.35 28.11
CA SER A 453 -37.37 -29.38 27.52
C SER A 453 -37.32 -29.72 26.02
N SER A 454 -38.42 -30.29 25.51
CA SER A 454 -38.64 -30.55 24.09
C SER A 454 -39.08 -29.33 23.27
N SER A 455 -39.49 -28.22 23.94
CA SER A 455 -39.91 -27.00 23.26
C SER A 455 -38.67 -26.22 22.71
N PRO A 456 -38.84 -25.41 21.66
CA PRO A 456 -37.71 -24.58 21.13
C PRO A 456 -37.08 -23.67 22.19
N MET A 457 -37.92 -23.11 23.11
CA MET A 457 -37.44 -22.26 24.22
C MET A 457 -36.76 -23.06 25.32
N GLY A 458 -37.24 -24.28 25.63
CA GLY A 458 -36.60 -25.18 26.58
C GLY A 458 -35.23 -25.64 26.11
N ARG A 459 -35.06 -25.95 24.81
CA ARG A 459 -33.78 -26.31 24.20
C ARG A 459 -32.79 -25.12 24.16
N LEU A 460 -33.28 -23.93 23.85
CA LEU A 460 -32.45 -22.70 23.88
C LEU A 460 -31.97 -22.41 25.30
N ALA A 461 -32.85 -22.57 26.30
CA ALA A 461 -32.46 -22.37 27.69
C ALA A 461 -31.44 -23.39 28.19
N GLN A 462 -31.54 -24.66 27.78
CA GLN A 462 -30.52 -25.68 28.08
C GLN A 462 -29.18 -25.41 27.41
N SER A 463 -29.15 -24.86 26.19
CA SER A 463 -27.92 -24.50 25.49
C SER A 463 -27.22 -23.26 26.04
N LEU A 464 -27.92 -22.42 26.82
CA LEU A 464 -27.42 -21.22 27.46
C LEU A 464 -26.98 -21.41 28.93
N CYS A 465 -27.16 -22.59 29.48
CA CYS A 465 -26.80 -22.95 30.85
C CYS A 465 -25.44 -23.61 31.01
N TRP A 466 -24.52 -23.50 30.00
CA TRP A 466 -23.14 -23.95 30.07
C TRP A 466 -22.16 -22.79 30.07
#